data_f723caa86e1a0c8114d2059a65842caa
#
_entry.id   f723caa86e1a0c8114d2059a65842caa
#
_cell.length_a   1.000
_cell.length_b   1.000
_cell.length_c   1.000
_cell.angle_alpha   90.00
_cell.angle_beta   90.00
_cell.angle_gamma   90.00
#
_symmetry.space_group_name_H-M   'P 1'
#
loop_
_entity.id
_entity.type
_entity.pdbx_description
1 polymer ?
#
loop_
_entity_poly.entity_id
_entity_poly.type
_entity_poly.pdbx_seq_one_letter_code
_entity_poly.pdbx_strand_id
1 'polypeptide(L)'
;SRAKRIHQSSQLLIEYVGKNRGQDPYSWPVEIDQWMTLPGIGRSTAGSIISSAFDLPTPILDGNVKRIFSRMLAIERTSSKGDKKLWELSSALISNQSPRDFNQALMDLGAKICTPKKPSCSSCPIQNFCVAYTKYDPHNFPTKEMNKINPLEEVGIGLVFNKNGELLIDQRLESSSMGGMWEFPGGKKNLNEYIEETIAREIKEELGIIVKVGAKLLSFDHAYSHKKIHFTVHLCEWKSGEPKPLASQKLLWVYPEKLVNFPFPAANSKIISDLYRHLGIENKKL
;
A
#
# COMPACT_ATOMS: atom_id res chain seq x y z
N SER A 1 7.75 0.04 -2.35
CA SER A 1 6.98 1.31 -2.18
C SER A 1 6.67 1.93 -3.54
N ARG A 2 5.76 2.93 -3.59
CA ARG A 2 5.44 3.65 -4.83
C ARG A 2 6.67 4.36 -5.40
N ALA A 3 7.46 5.01 -4.55
CA ALA A 3 8.69 5.70 -4.95
C ALA A 3 9.70 4.76 -5.62
N LYS A 4 9.92 3.55 -5.05
CA LYS A 4 10.81 2.55 -5.65
C LYS A 4 10.35 2.12 -7.05
N ARG A 5 9.04 1.91 -7.22
CA ARG A 5 8.47 1.54 -8.54
C ARG A 5 8.62 2.67 -9.56
N ILE A 6 8.39 3.92 -9.17
CA ILE A 6 8.61 5.08 -10.04
C ILE A 6 10.07 5.14 -10.48
N HIS A 7 11.01 5.00 -9.55
CA HIS A 7 12.44 5.00 -9.85
C HIS A 7 12.83 3.86 -10.81
N GLN A 8 12.36 2.64 -10.55
CA GLN A 8 12.62 1.50 -11.44
C GLN A 8 12.01 1.72 -12.83
N SER A 9 10.76 2.19 -12.89
CA SER A 9 10.09 2.46 -14.17
C SER A 9 10.77 3.57 -14.96
N SER A 10 11.30 4.62 -14.31
CA SER A 10 12.03 5.68 -15.00
C SER A 10 13.33 5.18 -15.62
N GLN A 11 14.06 4.29 -14.94
CA GLN A 11 15.28 3.66 -15.48
C GLN A 11 14.97 2.82 -16.72
N LEU A 12 13.91 1.97 -16.65
CA LEU A 12 13.49 1.16 -17.79
C LEU A 12 13.00 2.01 -18.97
N LEU A 13 12.31 3.12 -18.70
CA LEU A 13 11.88 4.06 -19.75
C LEU A 13 13.05 4.75 -20.43
N ILE A 14 14.07 5.18 -19.68
CA ILE A 14 15.29 5.77 -20.26
C ILE A 14 15.97 4.77 -21.19
N GLU A 15 16.05 3.51 -20.77
CA GLU A 15 16.63 2.43 -21.59
C GLU A 15 15.79 2.18 -22.85
N TYR A 16 14.46 2.14 -22.73
CA TYR A 16 13.54 1.97 -23.86
C TYR A 16 13.69 3.11 -24.88
N VAL A 17 13.63 4.36 -24.41
CA VAL A 17 13.76 5.56 -25.26
C VAL A 17 15.15 5.61 -25.92
N GLY A 18 16.20 5.22 -25.19
CA GLY A 18 17.56 5.16 -25.74
C GLY A 18 17.70 4.16 -26.90
N LYS A 19 17.07 2.99 -26.79
CA LYS A 19 17.06 1.96 -27.85
C LYS A 19 16.22 2.35 -29.08
N ASN A 20 15.19 3.17 -28.90
CA ASN A 20 14.25 3.58 -29.95
C ASN A 20 14.51 5.00 -30.47
N ARG A 21 15.64 5.60 -30.15
CA ARG A 21 16.02 6.96 -30.58
C ARG A 21 16.08 7.02 -32.11
N GLY A 22 15.28 7.93 -32.71
CA GLY A 22 15.20 8.10 -34.15
C GLY A 22 14.16 7.24 -34.87
N GLN A 23 13.38 6.44 -34.17
CA GLN A 23 12.17 5.79 -34.70
C GLN A 23 10.99 6.76 -34.54
N ASP A 24 10.46 7.22 -35.65
CA ASP A 24 9.38 8.21 -35.73
C ASP A 24 7.99 7.56 -35.49
N PRO A 25 6.98 8.28 -34.93
CA PRO A 25 7.07 9.65 -34.36
C PRO A 25 7.35 9.68 -32.86
N TYR A 26 7.37 8.50 -32.16
CA TYR A 26 7.47 8.43 -30.71
C TYR A 26 8.60 7.52 -30.26
N SER A 27 9.67 8.10 -29.74
CA SER A 27 10.68 7.32 -28.98
C SER A 27 10.10 6.72 -27.69
N TRP A 28 8.92 7.13 -27.30
CA TRP A 28 8.18 6.68 -26.11
C TRP A 28 7.21 5.56 -26.46
N PRO A 29 6.91 4.63 -25.53
CA PRO A 29 5.90 3.62 -25.77
C PRO A 29 4.51 4.26 -25.92
N VAL A 30 3.76 3.82 -26.92
CA VAL A 30 2.38 4.29 -27.18
C VAL A 30 1.34 3.19 -27.01
N GLU A 31 1.78 1.94 -26.83
CA GLU A 31 0.90 0.80 -26.62
C GLU A 31 0.73 0.50 -25.13
N ILE A 32 -0.50 0.13 -24.72
CA ILE A 32 -0.83 -0.20 -23.32
C ILE A 32 0.10 -1.28 -22.76
N ASP A 33 0.33 -2.35 -23.53
CA ASP A 33 1.12 -3.49 -23.09
C ASP A 33 2.57 -3.14 -22.83
N GLN A 34 3.14 -2.19 -23.56
CA GLN A 34 4.49 -1.68 -23.33
C GLN A 34 4.58 -0.96 -21.96
N TRP A 35 3.60 -0.10 -21.65
CA TRP A 35 3.54 0.57 -20.35
C TRP A 35 3.29 -0.41 -19.19
N MET A 36 2.50 -1.47 -19.40
CA MET A 36 2.20 -2.48 -18.38
C MET A 36 3.41 -3.35 -18.01
N THR A 37 4.47 -3.37 -18.80
CA THR A 37 5.74 -4.02 -18.41
C THR A 37 6.46 -3.29 -17.28
N LEU A 38 6.14 -2.02 -17.07
CA LEU A 38 6.81 -1.18 -16.09
C LEU A 38 6.28 -1.39 -14.66
N PRO A 39 7.16 -1.45 -13.65
CA PRO A 39 6.78 -1.72 -12.27
C PRO A 39 5.74 -0.71 -11.73
N GLY A 40 4.58 -1.20 -11.34
CA GLY A 40 3.51 -0.40 -10.74
C GLY A 40 2.60 0.33 -11.72
N ILE A 41 2.73 0.09 -13.01
CA ILE A 41 1.84 0.57 -14.06
C ILE A 41 0.88 -0.55 -14.45
N GLY A 42 -0.40 -0.38 -14.11
CA GLY A 42 -1.49 -1.26 -14.55
C GLY A 42 -2.23 -0.65 -15.74
N ARG A 43 -3.16 -1.42 -16.33
CA ARG A 43 -3.91 -1.04 -17.53
C ARG A 43 -4.53 0.36 -17.46
N SER A 44 -5.19 0.73 -16.34
CA SER A 44 -5.80 2.04 -16.19
C SER A 44 -4.76 3.17 -16.11
N THR A 45 -3.62 2.93 -15.46
CA THR A 45 -2.52 3.90 -15.39
C THR A 45 -1.86 4.08 -16.76
N ALA A 46 -1.63 2.97 -17.48
CA ALA A 46 -1.11 3.01 -18.86
C ALA A 46 -2.05 3.81 -19.78
N GLY A 47 -3.37 3.53 -19.72
CA GLY A 47 -4.37 4.29 -20.49
C GLY A 47 -4.38 5.79 -20.15
N SER A 48 -4.26 6.13 -18.87
CA SER A 48 -4.16 7.52 -18.44
C SER A 48 -2.91 8.22 -18.96
N ILE A 49 -1.76 7.56 -18.94
CA ILE A 49 -0.50 8.12 -19.48
C ILE A 49 -0.63 8.35 -20.98
N ILE A 50 -1.09 7.33 -21.72
CA ILE A 50 -1.19 7.39 -23.18
C ILE A 50 -2.17 8.49 -23.62
N SER A 51 -3.35 8.56 -23.00
CA SER A 51 -4.32 9.61 -23.34
C SER A 51 -3.84 11.00 -22.95
N SER A 52 -3.19 11.16 -21.79
CA SER A 52 -2.75 12.47 -21.33
C SER A 52 -1.51 13.00 -22.03
N ALA A 53 -0.53 12.15 -22.33
CA ALA A 53 0.72 12.55 -22.93
C ALA A 53 0.67 12.62 -24.47
N PHE A 54 -0.04 11.68 -25.10
CA PHE A 54 -0.04 11.51 -26.55
C PHE A 54 -1.38 11.81 -27.22
N ASP A 55 -2.41 12.10 -26.40
CA ASP A 55 -3.79 12.35 -26.86
C ASP A 55 -4.37 11.21 -27.72
N LEU A 56 -3.98 9.95 -27.37
CA LEU A 56 -4.45 8.75 -28.03
C LEU A 56 -5.69 8.17 -27.31
N PRO A 57 -6.67 7.59 -28.02
CA PRO A 57 -7.93 7.13 -27.45
C PRO A 57 -7.76 5.83 -26.66
N THR A 58 -7.22 5.94 -25.46
CA THR A 58 -7.00 4.84 -24.52
C THR A 58 -7.93 4.95 -23.31
N PRO A 59 -8.78 3.93 -23.07
CA PRO A 59 -9.74 3.95 -21.98
C PRO A 59 -9.06 3.79 -20.61
N ILE A 60 -9.70 4.34 -19.56
CA ILE A 60 -9.29 4.21 -18.18
C ILE A 60 -10.41 3.59 -17.33
N LEU A 61 -10.05 2.85 -16.30
CA LEU A 61 -10.99 2.33 -15.31
C LEU A 61 -10.34 2.28 -13.92
N ASP A 62 -10.15 3.45 -13.32
CA ASP A 62 -9.71 3.58 -11.93
C ASP A 62 -10.90 3.51 -10.96
N GLY A 63 -10.65 3.69 -9.67
CA GLY A 63 -11.70 3.66 -8.65
C GLY A 63 -12.80 4.72 -8.83
N ASN A 64 -12.47 5.89 -9.40
CA ASN A 64 -13.44 6.96 -9.70
C ASN A 64 -14.32 6.60 -10.89
N VAL A 65 -13.69 6.23 -12.00
CA VAL A 65 -14.40 5.84 -13.23
C VAL A 65 -15.26 4.59 -13.00
N LYS A 66 -14.73 3.59 -12.28
CA LYS A 66 -15.50 2.40 -11.87
C LYS A 66 -16.77 2.78 -11.10
N ARG A 67 -16.67 3.71 -10.14
CA ARG A 67 -17.82 4.19 -9.37
C ARG A 67 -18.82 4.94 -10.25
N ILE A 68 -18.36 5.82 -11.13
CA ILE A 68 -19.23 6.57 -12.05
C ILE A 68 -20.01 5.60 -12.92
N PHE A 69 -19.33 4.69 -13.60
CA PHE A 69 -19.97 3.75 -14.51
C PHE A 69 -20.87 2.73 -13.79
N SER A 70 -20.47 2.29 -12.58
CA SER A 70 -21.34 1.44 -11.76
C SER A 70 -22.64 2.13 -11.38
N ARG A 71 -22.60 3.43 -11.05
CA ARG A 71 -23.81 4.24 -10.79
C ARG A 71 -24.60 4.51 -12.05
N MET A 72 -23.92 4.81 -13.15
CA MET A 72 -24.55 5.09 -14.43
C MET A 72 -25.36 3.90 -14.93
N LEU A 73 -24.85 2.68 -14.77
CA LEU A 73 -25.51 1.44 -15.19
C LEU A 73 -26.25 0.70 -14.07
N ALA A 74 -26.25 1.21 -12.83
CA ALA A 74 -26.76 0.56 -11.63
C ALA A 74 -26.21 -0.88 -11.44
N ILE A 75 -24.88 -1.05 -11.59
CA ILE A 75 -24.22 -2.34 -11.41
C ILE A 75 -24.03 -2.59 -9.92
N GLU A 76 -24.74 -3.59 -9.38
CA GLU A 76 -24.76 -3.89 -7.95
C GLU A 76 -23.44 -4.43 -7.40
N ARG A 77 -22.68 -5.17 -8.21
CA ARG A 77 -21.45 -5.83 -7.76
C ARG A 77 -20.31 -5.64 -8.75
N THR A 78 -19.16 -5.19 -8.24
CA THR A 78 -17.90 -5.24 -8.99
C THR A 78 -17.29 -6.65 -8.84
N SER A 79 -17.84 -7.61 -9.56
CA SER A 79 -17.21 -8.91 -9.80
C SER A 79 -16.28 -8.82 -11.01
N SER A 80 -15.44 -9.84 -11.26
CA SER A 80 -14.63 -9.90 -12.49
C SER A 80 -15.47 -9.75 -13.77
N LYS A 81 -16.71 -10.25 -13.77
CA LYS A 81 -17.68 -10.04 -14.87
C LYS A 81 -18.18 -8.59 -14.94
N GLY A 82 -18.37 -7.93 -13.79
CA GLY A 82 -18.73 -6.53 -13.72
C GLY A 82 -17.60 -5.62 -14.21
N ASP A 83 -16.38 -5.91 -13.83
CA ASP A 83 -15.21 -5.18 -14.31
C ASP A 83 -15.03 -5.28 -15.82
N LYS A 84 -15.29 -6.43 -16.42
CA LYS A 84 -15.28 -6.60 -17.88
C LYS A 84 -16.27 -5.68 -18.57
N LYS A 85 -17.52 -5.62 -18.09
CA LYS A 85 -18.55 -4.71 -18.63
C LYS A 85 -18.16 -3.24 -18.50
N LEU A 86 -17.55 -2.86 -17.36
CA LEU A 86 -17.10 -1.49 -17.15
C LEU A 86 -15.93 -1.12 -18.07
N TRP A 87 -15.01 -2.05 -18.35
CA TRP A 87 -13.97 -1.85 -19.37
C TRP A 87 -14.54 -1.72 -20.78
N GLU A 88 -15.51 -2.57 -21.15
CA GLU A 88 -16.21 -2.47 -22.43
C GLU A 88 -16.88 -1.11 -22.57
N LEU A 89 -17.57 -0.63 -21.53
CA LEU A 89 -18.17 0.70 -21.51
C LEU A 89 -17.12 1.81 -21.64
N SER A 90 -16.03 1.74 -20.89
CA SER A 90 -14.95 2.71 -20.98
C SER A 90 -14.37 2.78 -22.39
N SER A 91 -14.17 1.62 -23.01
CA SER A 91 -13.67 1.53 -24.38
C SER A 91 -14.65 2.06 -25.43
N ALA A 92 -15.96 1.90 -25.19
CA ALA A 92 -16.99 2.39 -26.10
C ALA A 92 -17.23 3.90 -26.00
N LEU A 93 -16.97 4.49 -24.83
CA LEU A 93 -17.26 5.91 -24.57
C LEU A 93 -16.06 6.84 -24.80
N ILE A 94 -14.83 6.31 -24.87
CA ILE A 94 -13.65 7.16 -25.06
C ILE A 94 -13.77 8.00 -26.32
N SER A 95 -13.53 9.31 -26.20
CA SER A 95 -13.54 10.23 -27.34
C SER A 95 -12.33 9.98 -28.25
N ASN A 96 -12.57 9.91 -29.55
CA ASN A 96 -11.50 9.86 -30.55
C ASN A 96 -10.96 11.26 -30.90
N GLN A 97 -11.71 12.33 -30.56
CA GLN A 97 -11.34 13.71 -30.85
C GLN A 97 -10.57 14.38 -29.70
N SER A 98 -10.93 14.04 -28.45
CA SER A 98 -10.35 14.64 -27.24
C SER A 98 -10.24 13.59 -26.13
N PRO A 99 -9.44 12.54 -26.31
CA PRO A 99 -9.35 11.45 -25.32
C PRO A 99 -8.74 11.92 -24.00
N ARG A 100 -7.78 12.85 -24.03
CA ARG A 100 -7.22 13.49 -22.86
C ARG A 100 -8.29 14.17 -22.01
N ASP A 101 -9.06 15.06 -22.63
CA ASP A 101 -10.07 15.85 -21.93
C ASP A 101 -11.23 14.97 -21.44
N PHE A 102 -11.61 13.95 -22.20
CA PHE A 102 -12.61 12.98 -21.80
C PHE A 102 -12.20 12.23 -20.53
N ASN A 103 -11.00 11.66 -20.49
CA ASN A 103 -10.49 10.96 -19.32
C ASN A 103 -10.32 11.90 -18.13
N GLN A 104 -9.83 13.12 -18.35
CA GLN A 104 -9.71 14.13 -17.30
C GLN A 104 -11.07 14.53 -16.74
N ALA A 105 -12.08 14.72 -17.60
CA ALA A 105 -13.44 15.03 -17.17
C ALA A 105 -14.06 13.92 -16.31
N LEU A 106 -13.82 12.64 -16.65
CA LEU A 106 -14.23 11.51 -15.82
C LEU A 106 -13.54 11.52 -14.44
N MET A 107 -12.24 11.80 -14.40
CA MET A 107 -11.50 11.91 -13.13
C MET A 107 -12.04 13.05 -12.27
N ASP A 108 -12.27 14.24 -12.85
CA ASP A 108 -12.82 15.42 -12.17
C ASP A 108 -14.25 15.19 -11.68
N LEU A 109 -15.09 14.58 -12.51
CA LEU A 109 -16.45 14.19 -12.13
C LEU A 109 -16.44 13.27 -10.90
N GLY A 110 -15.54 12.29 -10.88
CA GLY A 110 -15.40 11.36 -9.76
C GLY A 110 -14.82 12.01 -8.49
N ALA A 111 -13.91 12.95 -8.64
CA ALA A 111 -13.27 13.63 -7.52
C ALA A 111 -14.19 14.70 -6.88
N LYS A 112 -14.94 15.46 -7.69
CA LYS A 112 -15.64 16.67 -7.25
C LYS A 112 -17.16 16.48 -7.10
N ILE A 113 -17.79 15.69 -7.96
CA ILE A 113 -19.26 15.58 -8.05
C ILE A 113 -19.73 14.18 -7.64
N CYS A 114 -19.34 13.14 -8.36
CA CYS A 114 -19.74 11.77 -8.08
C CYS A 114 -18.88 11.14 -6.97
N THR A 115 -18.83 11.78 -5.80
CA THR A 115 -17.98 11.35 -4.68
C THR A 115 -18.46 10.04 -4.02
N PRO A 116 -17.60 9.32 -3.26
CA PRO A 116 -17.99 8.02 -2.65
C PRO A 116 -19.13 8.15 -1.63
N LYS A 117 -19.06 9.16 -0.75
CA LYS A 117 -19.94 9.29 0.43
C LYS A 117 -21.10 10.26 0.22
N LYS A 118 -20.88 11.38 -0.48
CA LYS A 118 -21.85 12.46 -0.65
C LYS A 118 -21.82 12.97 -2.11
N PRO A 119 -22.37 12.21 -3.07
CA PRO A 119 -22.41 12.68 -4.45
C PRO A 119 -23.37 13.85 -4.62
N SER A 120 -22.97 14.87 -5.38
CA SER A 120 -23.76 16.06 -5.71
C SER A 120 -24.55 15.78 -7.00
N CYS A 121 -25.53 14.87 -6.95
CA CYS A 121 -26.25 14.38 -8.12
C CYS A 121 -27.06 15.48 -8.83
N SER A 122 -27.64 16.44 -8.10
CA SER A 122 -28.41 17.56 -8.65
C SER A 122 -27.59 18.49 -9.54
N SER A 123 -26.27 18.57 -9.32
CA SER A 123 -25.34 19.36 -10.15
C SER A 123 -24.54 18.50 -11.14
N CYS A 124 -24.86 17.21 -11.26
CA CYS A 124 -24.13 16.29 -12.13
C CYS A 124 -24.51 16.49 -13.61
N PRO A 125 -23.56 16.78 -14.50
CA PRO A 125 -23.85 17.02 -15.92
C PRO A 125 -24.41 15.79 -16.65
N ILE A 126 -24.22 14.58 -16.10
CA ILE A 126 -24.73 13.33 -16.67
C ILE A 126 -25.88 12.73 -15.85
N GLN A 127 -26.55 13.51 -14.99
CA GLN A 127 -27.59 12.99 -14.08
C GLN A 127 -28.72 12.27 -14.83
N ASN A 128 -29.12 12.78 -16.00
CA ASN A 128 -30.21 12.24 -16.81
C ASN A 128 -29.91 10.86 -17.42
N PHE A 129 -28.62 10.52 -17.54
CA PHE A 129 -28.17 9.21 -18.03
C PHE A 129 -27.83 8.26 -16.89
N CYS A 130 -27.96 8.70 -15.62
CA CYS A 130 -27.55 7.91 -14.46
C CYS A 130 -28.71 7.08 -13.91
N VAL A 131 -28.72 5.79 -14.17
CA VAL A 131 -29.77 4.86 -13.71
C VAL A 131 -29.86 4.82 -12.19
N ALA A 132 -28.72 4.87 -11.48
CA ALA A 132 -28.73 4.90 -10.02
C ALA A 132 -29.42 6.16 -9.47
N TYR A 133 -29.30 7.30 -10.13
CA TYR A 133 -29.99 8.53 -9.72
C TYR A 133 -31.47 8.52 -10.06
N THR A 134 -31.85 8.02 -11.24
CA THR A 134 -33.23 8.09 -11.74
C THR A 134 -34.12 7.00 -11.17
N LYS A 135 -33.59 5.82 -10.82
CA LYS A 135 -34.37 4.64 -10.42
C LYS A 135 -34.01 4.08 -9.05
N TYR A 136 -32.89 4.46 -8.48
CA TYR A 136 -32.36 3.89 -7.24
C TYR A 136 -31.70 4.98 -6.37
N ASP A 137 -30.94 4.54 -5.34
CA ASP A 137 -30.06 5.41 -4.56
C ASP A 137 -28.61 5.23 -5.01
N PRO A 138 -27.92 6.29 -5.49
CA PRO A 138 -26.52 6.22 -5.89
C PRO A 138 -25.55 5.73 -4.81
N HIS A 139 -25.92 5.80 -3.52
CA HIS A 139 -25.10 5.31 -2.42
C HIS A 139 -24.97 3.78 -2.40
N ASN A 140 -25.91 3.09 -3.05
CA ASN A 140 -25.89 1.63 -3.15
C ASN A 140 -24.92 1.12 -4.23
N PHE A 141 -24.30 2.02 -5.01
CA PHE A 141 -23.46 1.64 -6.14
C PHE A 141 -22.06 2.29 -6.09
N PRO A 142 -20.99 1.51 -6.39
CA PRO A 142 -20.99 0.04 -6.45
C PRO A 142 -21.30 -0.54 -5.07
N THR A 143 -22.00 -1.65 -5.03
CA THR A 143 -22.19 -2.38 -3.76
C THR A 143 -20.83 -2.74 -3.20
N LYS A 144 -20.59 -2.37 -1.95
CA LYS A 144 -19.39 -2.81 -1.25
C LYS A 144 -19.46 -4.33 -1.11
N GLU A 145 -18.43 -5.03 -1.53
CA GLU A 145 -18.26 -6.37 -1.00
C GLU A 145 -18.29 -6.25 0.52
N MET A 146 -19.15 -7.06 1.15
CA MET A 146 -19.07 -7.21 2.60
C MET A 146 -17.62 -7.55 2.91
N ASN A 147 -16.91 -6.61 3.55
CA ASN A 147 -15.56 -6.85 3.99
C ASN A 147 -15.59 -8.21 4.70
N LYS A 148 -14.93 -9.22 4.13
CA LYS A 148 -14.62 -10.43 4.88
C LYS A 148 -14.04 -9.91 6.18
N ILE A 149 -14.64 -10.29 7.31
CA ILE A 149 -14.08 -9.95 8.61
C ILE A 149 -12.69 -10.55 8.59
N ASN A 150 -11.69 -9.71 8.32
CA ASN A 150 -10.31 -10.16 8.36
C ASN A 150 -10.05 -10.50 9.83
N PRO A 151 -9.72 -11.76 10.15
CA PRO A 151 -9.43 -12.12 11.52
C PRO A 151 -8.33 -11.18 12.05
N LEU A 152 -8.49 -10.75 13.29
CA LEU A 152 -7.47 -9.97 13.97
C LEU A 152 -6.25 -10.87 14.16
N GLU A 153 -5.14 -10.54 13.50
CA GLU A 153 -3.88 -11.24 13.69
C GLU A 153 -3.19 -10.69 14.94
N GLU A 154 -2.74 -11.54 15.84
CA GLU A 154 -1.90 -11.15 16.97
C GLU A 154 -0.43 -11.27 16.60
N VAL A 155 0.34 -10.22 16.86
CA VAL A 155 1.79 -10.13 16.57
C VAL A 155 2.53 -9.67 17.82
N GLY A 156 3.54 -10.45 18.19
CA GLY A 156 4.47 -10.12 19.27
C GLY A 156 5.72 -9.46 18.73
N ILE A 157 6.16 -8.36 19.34
CA ILE A 157 7.38 -7.63 18.99
C ILE A 157 8.28 -7.55 20.20
N GLY A 158 9.57 -7.86 20.03
CA GLY A 158 10.60 -7.73 21.06
C GLY A 158 11.52 -6.55 20.81
N LEU A 159 11.56 -5.62 21.76
CA LEU A 159 12.59 -4.58 21.79
C LEU A 159 13.81 -5.14 22.51
N VAL A 160 14.76 -5.70 21.77
CA VAL A 160 15.91 -6.44 22.32
C VAL A 160 17.04 -5.48 22.64
N PHE A 161 17.38 -5.38 23.93
CA PHE A 161 18.49 -4.56 24.42
C PHE A 161 19.70 -5.42 24.75
N ASN A 162 20.88 -4.92 24.39
CA ASN A 162 22.16 -5.44 24.89
C ASN A 162 22.58 -4.74 26.20
N LYS A 163 23.72 -5.17 26.76
CA LYS A 163 24.26 -4.62 28.01
C LYS A 163 24.72 -3.15 27.90
N ASN A 164 24.92 -2.65 26.68
CA ASN A 164 25.31 -1.27 26.40
C ASN A 164 24.13 -0.34 26.27
N GLY A 165 22.87 -0.85 26.36
CA GLY A 165 21.67 -0.07 26.14
C GLY A 165 21.33 0.15 24.66
N GLU A 166 22.01 -0.57 23.74
CA GLU A 166 21.68 -0.54 22.33
C GLU A 166 20.52 -1.50 22.03
N LEU A 167 19.68 -1.14 21.07
CA LEU A 167 18.51 -1.85 20.62
C LEU A 167 18.81 -2.54 19.28
N LEU A 168 18.43 -3.80 19.16
CA LEU A 168 18.57 -4.55 17.93
C LEU A 168 17.44 -4.22 16.97
N ILE A 169 17.79 -3.84 15.75
CA ILE A 169 16.88 -3.66 14.63
C ILE A 169 17.34 -4.51 13.45
N ASP A 170 16.39 -4.94 12.63
CA ASP A 170 16.67 -5.71 11.44
C ASP A 170 16.05 -5.07 10.19
N GLN A 171 16.66 -5.32 9.04
CA GLN A 171 16.24 -4.75 7.77
C GLN A 171 15.54 -5.81 6.92
N ARG A 172 14.28 -5.55 6.59
CA ARG A 172 13.44 -6.45 5.79
C ARG A 172 14.04 -6.75 4.44
N LEU A 173 13.91 -8.01 4.00
CA LEU A 173 14.31 -8.42 2.65
C LEU A 173 13.65 -7.53 1.59
N GLU A 174 14.39 -7.17 0.55
CA GLU A 174 13.90 -6.33 -0.55
C GLU A 174 12.66 -6.92 -1.25
N SER A 175 12.55 -8.23 -1.32
CA SER A 175 11.42 -8.95 -1.92
C SER A 175 10.17 -8.98 -1.04
N SER A 176 10.29 -8.67 0.26
CA SER A 176 9.16 -8.71 1.20
C SER A 176 8.28 -7.46 1.13
N SER A 177 7.10 -7.54 1.77
CA SER A 177 6.27 -6.35 1.98
C SER A 177 7.03 -5.30 2.78
N MET A 178 7.03 -4.04 2.34
CA MET A 178 7.83 -2.95 2.90
C MET A 178 9.35 -3.23 2.90
N GLY A 179 9.84 -3.96 1.88
CA GLY A 179 11.25 -4.34 1.74
C GLY A 179 12.21 -3.15 1.81
N GLY A 180 13.36 -3.37 2.48
CA GLY A 180 14.38 -2.36 2.73
C GLY A 180 14.09 -1.43 3.93
N MET A 181 12.89 -1.48 4.53
CA MET A 181 12.61 -0.77 5.79
C MET A 181 13.16 -1.56 6.99
N TRP A 182 13.40 -0.83 8.07
CA TRP A 182 13.84 -1.40 9.33
C TRP A 182 12.66 -1.79 10.21
N GLU A 183 12.81 -2.81 11.02
CA GLU A 183 11.78 -3.25 11.95
C GLU A 183 12.40 -3.74 13.27
N PHE A 184 11.55 -3.96 14.25
CA PHE A 184 11.90 -4.67 15.46
C PHE A 184 11.56 -6.14 15.28
N PRO A 185 12.41 -7.08 15.76
CA PRO A 185 12.19 -8.50 15.58
C PRO A 185 10.90 -8.98 16.26
N GLY A 186 10.26 -9.95 15.66
CA GLY A 186 9.04 -10.55 16.16
C GLY A 186 8.10 -10.99 15.05
N GLY A 187 7.03 -11.68 15.41
CA GLY A 187 6.16 -12.28 14.43
C GLY A 187 4.77 -12.65 14.91
N LYS A 188 4.09 -13.45 14.09
CA LYS A 188 2.71 -13.84 14.30
C LYS A 188 2.59 -14.89 15.38
N LYS A 189 1.63 -14.68 16.30
CA LYS A 189 1.31 -15.63 17.35
C LYS A 189 0.66 -16.90 16.75
N ASN A 190 1.17 -18.05 17.16
CA ASN A 190 0.57 -19.33 16.83
C ASN A 190 -0.63 -19.66 17.76
N LEU A 191 -1.46 -20.62 17.32
CA LEU A 191 -2.53 -21.15 18.16
C LEU A 191 -1.91 -21.80 19.43
N ASN A 192 -2.51 -21.52 20.58
CA ASN A 192 -2.10 -22.06 21.88
C ASN A 192 -0.72 -21.60 22.39
N GLU A 193 -0.19 -20.48 21.89
CA GLU A 193 1.06 -19.87 22.31
C GLU A 193 0.77 -18.59 23.11
N TYR A 194 1.50 -18.31 24.19
CA TYR A 194 1.47 -17.01 24.83
C TYR A 194 2.30 -16.01 24.01
N ILE A 195 2.00 -14.72 24.12
CA ILE A 195 2.65 -13.70 23.28
C ILE A 195 4.16 -13.59 23.59
N GLU A 196 4.54 -13.84 24.84
CA GLU A 196 5.93 -13.86 25.27
C GLU A 196 6.70 -15.05 24.67
N GLU A 197 6.04 -16.20 24.53
CA GLU A 197 6.60 -17.38 23.87
C GLU A 197 6.76 -17.13 22.36
N THR A 198 5.77 -16.49 21.75
CA THR A 198 5.86 -16.04 20.35
C THR A 198 7.08 -15.15 20.13
N ILE A 199 7.27 -14.13 20.97
CA ILE A 199 8.40 -13.20 20.86
C ILE A 199 9.74 -13.96 20.99
N ALA A 200 9.87 -14.82 21.97
CA ALA A 200 11.09 -15.58 22.18
C ALA A 200 11.38 -16.54 21.01
N ARG A 201 10.36 -17.22 20.49
CA ARG A 201 10.46 -18.13 19.33
C ARG A 201 10.87 -17.39 18.06
N GLU A 202 10.15 -16.33 17.70
CA GLU A 202 10.42 -15.56 16.49
C GLU A 202 11.82 -14.96 16.51
N ILE A 203 12.23 -14.37 17.63
CA ILE A 203 13.59 -13.82 17.77
C ILE A 203 14.66 -14.92 17.61
N LYS A 204 14.40 -16.12 18.13
CA LYS A 204 15.30 -17.25 17.96
C LYS A 204 15.35 -17.74 16.50
N GLU A 205 14.20 -17.82 15.85
CA GLU A 205 14.09 -18.26 14.45
C GLU A 205 14.71 -17.24 13.48
N GLU A 206 14.43 -15.95 13.68
CA GLU A 206 14.85 -14.87 12.77
C GLU A 206 16.29 -14.43 12.97
N LEU A 207 16.79 -14.49 14.22
CA LEU A 207 18.08 -13.89 14.61
C LEU A 207 19.08 -14.88 15.25
N GLY A 208 18.66 -16.10 15.59
CA GLY A 208 19.51 -17.11 16.20
C GLY A 208 19.94 -16.80 17.64
N ILE A 209 19.27 -15.90 18.35
CA ILE A 209 19.61 -15.47 19.72
C ILE A 209 18.57 -15.91 20.74
N ILE A 210 18.96 -15.97 21.98
CA ILE A 210 18.11 -16.23 23.14
C ILE A 210 17.92 -14.93 23.91
N VAL A 211 16.66 -14.59 24.17
CA VAL A 211 16.28 -13.39 24.92
C VAL A 211 15.47 -13.77 26.16
N LYS A 212 15.53 -12.92 27.18
CA LYS A 212 14.56 -12.90 28.27
C LYS A 212 13.50 -11.87 27.93
N VAL A 213 12.27 -12.31 27.67
CA VAL A 213 11.13 -11.43 27.47
C VAL A 213 10.76 -10.83 28.83
N GLY A 214 10.73 -9.51 28.89
CA GLY A 214 10.46 -8.74 30.11
C GLY A 214 9.10 -8.06 30.08
N ALA A 215 9.03 -6.86 30.64
CA ALA A 215 7.77 -6.12 30.79
C ALA A 215 7.16 -5.74 29.43
N LYS A 216 5.82 -5.79 29.37
CA LYS A 216 5.07 -5.25 28.24
C LYS A 216 5.20 -3.72 28.24
N LEU A 217 5.63 -3.17 27.11
CA LEU A 217 5.68 -1.71 26.89
C LEU A 217 4.33 -1.15 26.47
N LEU A 218 3.71 -1.74 25.44
CA LEU A 218 2.39 -1.33 24.95
C LEU A 218 1.71 -2.45 24.15
N SER A 219 0.39 -2.28 23.92
CA SER A 219 -0.33 -3.01 22.89
C SER A 219 -1.28 -2.08 22.14
N PHE A 220 -1.51 -2.33 20.84
CA PHE A 220 -2.39 -1.51 20.02
C PHE A 220 -2.82 -2.22 18.75
N ASP A 221 -3.97 -1.80 18.22
CA ASP A 221 -4.46 -2.24 16.92
C ASP A 221 -3.96 -1.33 15.82
N HIS A 222 -3.55 -1.93 14.70
CA HIS A 222 -3.22 -1.22 13.48
C HIS A 222 -3.93 -1.86 12.29
N ALA A 223 -4.62 -1.03 11.48
CA ALA A 223 -5.34 -1.48 10.31
C ALA A 223 -4.54 -1.20 9.03
N TYR A 224 -4.20 -2.25 8.31
CA TYR A 224 -3.72 -2.17 6.93
C TYR A 224 -4.91 -2.30 5.98
N SER A 225 -4.70 -1.98 4.70
CA SER A 225 -5.76 -2.07 3.68
C SER A 225 -6.42 -3.46 3.55
N HIS A 226 -5.71 -4.52 3.93
CA HIS A 226 -6.11 -5.90 3.73
C HIS A 226 -6.17 -6.74 5.02
N LYS A 227 -5.73 -6.21 6.17
CA LYS A 227 -5.74 -6.91 7.45
C LYS A 227 -5.72 -5.97 8.66
N LYS A 228 -6.19 -6.46 9.80
CA LYS A 228 -6.02 -5.82 11.11
C LYS A 228 -5.05 -6.64 11.94
N ILE A 229 -4.13 -5.96 12.63
CA ILE A 229 -3.13 -6.60 13.49
C ILE A 229 -3.21 -5.97 14.87
N HIS A 230 -3.24 -6.83 15.88
CA HIS A 230 -3.04 -6.47 17.29
C HIS A 230 -1.56 -6.68 17.62
N PHE A 231 -0.84 -5.60 17.82
CA PHE A 231 0.56 -5.65 18.24
C PHE A 231 0.67 -5.64 19.76
N THR A 232 1.52 -6.53 20.28
CA THR A 232 1.94 -6.52 21.68
C THR A 232 3.47 -6.43 21.71
N VAL A 233 3.99 -5.41 22.38
CA VAL A 233 5.42 -5.08 22.39
C VAL A 233 6.00 -5.26 23.77
N HIS A 234 7.08 -6.02 23.88
CA HIS A 234 7.79 -6.28 25.12
C HIS A 234 9.23 -5.79 25.06
N LEU A 235 9.74 -5.32 26.20
CA LEU A 235 11.15 -5.09 26.41
C LEU A 235 11.83 -6.44 26.59
N CYS A 236 12.93 -6.69 25.87
CA CYS A 236 13.64 -7.96 25.89
C CYS A 236 15.12 -7.73 26.20
N GLU A 237 15.69 -8.61 27.00
CA GLU A 237 17.10 -8.60 27.31
C GLU A 237 17.82 -9.71 26.53
N TRP A 238 18.85 -9.36 25.76
CA TRP A 238 19.70 -10.32 25.07
C TRP A 238 20.51 -11.15 26.10
N LYS A 239 20.37 -12.47 26.03
CA LYS A 239 21.01 -13.38 26.98
C LYS A 239 22.20 -14.11 26.38
N SER A 240 22.05 -14.67 25.19
CA SER A 240 23.09 -15.46 24.53
C SER A 240 22.82 -15.61 23.02
N GLY A 241 23.81 -16.15 22.32
CA GLY A 241 23.81 -16.31 20.86
C GLY A 241 24.43 -15.09 20.17
N GLU A 242 24.94 -15.28 18.97
CA GLU A 242 25.41 -14.21 18.10
C GLU A 242 24.29 -13.83 17.12
N PRO A 243 23.80 -12.58 17.09
CA PRO A 243 22.73 -12.20 16.19
C PRO A 243 23.13 -12.36 14.72
N LYS A 244 22.34 -13.10 13.96
CA LYS A 244 22.51 -13.33 12.52
C LYS A 244 21.22 -13.00 11.76
N PRO A 245 21.28 -12.38 10.59
CA PRO A 245 20.10 -12.06 9.79
C PRO A 245 19.61 -13.32 9.07
N LEU A 246 18.87 -14.20 9.74
CA LEU A 246 18.38 -15.46 9.17
C LEU A 246 17.15 -15.25 8.31
N ALA A 247 16.31 -14.24 8.62
CA ALA A 247 15.08 -13.89 7.89
C ALA A 247 15.10 -12.46 7.32
N SER A 248 16.16 -11.70 7.56
CA SER A 248 16.34 -10.31 7.13
C SER A 248 17.63 -10.15 6.33
N GLN A 249 17.87 -8.97 5.75
CA GLN A 249 19.09 -8.74 4.97
C GLN A 249 20.23 -8.13 5.79
N LYS A 250 19.94 -7.52 6.95
CA LYS A 250 20.92 -6.83 7.76
C LYS A 250 20.43 -6.64 9.20
N LEU A 251 21.35 -6.66 10.15
CA LEU A 251 21.11 -6.35 11.56
C LEU A 251 21.97 -5.17 11.99
N LEU A 252 21.46 -4.36 12.91
CA LEU A 252 22.23 -3.30 13.56
C LEU A 252 21.84 -3.19 15.05
N TRP A 253 22.85 -3.00 15.90
CA TRP A 253 22.70 -2.48 17.24
C TRP A 253 22.72 -0.95 17.18
N VAL A 254 21.70 -0.29 17.68
CA VAL A 254 21.57 1.17 17.63
C VAL A 254 21.10 1.71 18.96
N TYR A 255 21.62 2.87 19.36
CA TYR A 255 21.06 3.58 20.50
C TYR A 255 19.64 4.07 20.16
N PRO A 256 18.68 4.01 21.11
CA PRO A 256 17.31 4.44 20.87
C PRO A 256 17.17 5.81 20.21
N GLU A 257 17.98 6.80 20.60
CA GLU A 257 17.96 8.16 20.07
C GLU A 257 18.28 8.23 18.57
N LYS A 258 18.93 7.23 18.02
CA LYS A 258 19.32 7.15 16.61
C LYS A 258 18.25 6.49 15.72
N LEU A 259 17.15 5.96 16.29
CA LEU A 259 16.09 5.30 15.52
C LEU A 259 15.45 6.22 14.47
N VAL A 260 15.42 7.53 14.71
CA VAL A 260 14.91 8.54 13.76
C VAL A 260 15.67 8.57 12.43
N ASN A 261 16.88 8.04 12.36
CA ASN A 261 17.70 8.00 11.16
C ASN A 261 17.38 6.80 10.25
N PHE A 262 16.48 5.92 10.68
CA PHE A 262 16.15 4.70 9.97
C PHE A 262 14.69 4.73 9.49
N PRO A 263 14.40 4.33 8.23
CA PRO A 263 13.04 4.25 7.74
C PRO A 263 12.31 3.04 8.31
N PHE A 264 11.30 3.28 9.15
CA PHE A 264 10.42 2.25 9.71
C PHE A 264 9.03 2.28 9.06
N PRO A 265 8.29 1.14 9.01
CA PRO A 265 6.86 1.13 8.73
C PRO A 265 6.06 2.01 9.69
N ALA A 266 4.94 2.56 9.21
CA ALA A 266 4.12 3.50 10.00
C ALA A 266 3.66 2.98 11.37
N ALA A 267 3.40 1.67 11.50
CA ALA A 267 3.03 1.07 12.78
C ALA A 267 4.14 1.22 13.85
N ASN A 268 5.41 1.20 13.42
CA ASN A 268 6.55 1.29 14.33
C ASN A 268 6.75 2.70 14.90
N SER A 269 6.21 3.75 14.27
CA SER A 269 6.27 5.11 14.82
C SER A 269 5.63 5.21 16.20
N LYS A 270 4.53 4.46 16.43
CA LYS A 270 3.89 4.39 17.75
C LYS A 270 4.77 3.69 18.77
N ILE A 271 5.42 2.59 18.36
CA ILE A 271 6.34 1.84 19.23
C ILE A 271 7.52 2.73 19.63
N ILE A 272 8.13 3.43 18.68
CA ILE A 272 9.27 4.33 18.93
C ILE A 272 8.85 5.49 19.85
N SER A 273 7.68 6.07 19.62
CA SER A 273 7.16 7.16 20.47
C SER A 273 6.96 6.72 21.91
N ASP A 274 6.38 5.53 22.14
CA ASP A 274 6.16 4.99 23.48
C ASP A 274 7.47 4.54 24.14
N LEU A 275 8.41 4.00 23.36
CA LEU A 275 9.75 3.68 23.85
C LEU A 275 10.50 4.94 24.33
N TYR A 276 10.45 6.03 23.57
CA TYR A 276 11.09 7.29 23.96
C TYR A 276 10.48 7.85 25.25
N ARG A 277 9.15 7.79 25.39
CA ARG A 277 8.49 8.18 26.64
C ARG A 277 8.94 7.32 27.82
N HIS A 278 9.07 6.01 27.62
CA HIS A 278 9.52 5.08 28.65
C HIS A 278 10.98 5.35 29.10
N LEU A 279 11.85 5.72 28.15
CA LEU A 279 13.26 6.01 28.40
C LEU A 279 13.54 7.48 28.77
N GLY A 280 12.53 8.37 28.79
CA GLY A 280 12.72 9.79 29.04
C GLY A 280 13.47 10.53 27.92
N ILE A 281 13.42 10.03 26.68
CA ILE A 281 14.08 10.64 25.53
C ILE A 281 13.13 11.68 24.91
N GLU A 282 13.62 12.92 24.70
CA GLU A 282 12.85 13.97 24.01
C GLU A 282 12.59 13.55 22.55
N ASN A 283 11.30 13.59 22.18
CA ASN A 283 10.86 13.23 20.82
C ASN A 283 11.19 14.37 19.85
N LYS A 284 12.36 14.35 19.25
CA LYS A 284 12.69 15.21 18.11
C LYS A 284 11.93 14.64 16.90
N LYS A 285 10.73 15.19 16.62
CA LYS A 285 9.77 14.85 15.54
C LYS A 285 10.17 13.72 14.60
N LEU A 286 9.47 12.58 14.73
CA LEU A 286 9.40 11.53 13.70
C LEU A 286 8.72 12.04 12.44
#